data_d2dadceea1fd9e930005887d205363bf
#
_entry.id   d2dadceea1fd9e930005887d205363bf
#
_cell.length_a   1.000
_cell.length_b   1.000
_cell.length_c   1.000
_cell.angle_alpha   90.00
_cell.angle_beta   90.00
_cell.angle_gamma   90.00
#
_symmetry.space_group_name_H-M   'P 1'
#
loop_
_entity.id
_entity.type
_entity.pdbx_description
1 polymer ?
#
loop_
_entity_poly.entity_id
_entity_poly.type
_entity_poly.pdbx_seq_one_letter_code
_entity_poly.pdbx_strand_id
1 'polypeptide(L)'
;MKIFTSAQIHELDKYTIEHEPISSLNLMERAAKALTRAIEEEWTNRTPVVVFAGPGNNGGDALAVARLLSEDGYQVNVYLFNVHNKLSADCAANKKRLLEAKRVKFTEVVLNFDPPQLEAGTLVIDGLFGSGLNKPLAGGFAAMVKYINQSAAKVVSIDIPSGLMTEDNSYNIHANIIRADLTLTLQQKKLCMMMADNQQYLG
;
A
#
# COMPACT_ATOMS: atom_id res chain seq x y z
N MET A 1 -17.57 -8.21 -16.90
CA MET A 1 -16.53 -7.39 -16.19
C MET A 1 -15.34 -7.25 -17.14
N LYS A 2 -14.77 -6.06 -17.28
CA LYS A 2 -13.54 -5.85 -18.05
C LYS A 2 -12.35 -5.93 -17.10
N ILE A 3 -11.26 -6.57 -17.53
CA ILE A 3 -9.99 -6.67 -16.82
C ILE A 3 -8.97 -5.92 -17.64
N PHE A 4 -8.18 -5.07 -16.99
CA PHE A 4 -7.17 -4.23 -17.64
C PHE A 4 -5.77 -4.66 -17.20
N THR A 5 -4.81 -4.54 -18.10
CA THR A 5 -3.39 -4.65 -17.75
C THR A 5 -2.94 -3.44 -16.93
N SER A 6 -1.80 -3.55 -16.23
CA SER A 6 -1.23 -2.42 -15.49
C SER A 6 -0.99 -1.21 -16.40
N ALA A 7 -0.54 -1.42 -17.63
CA ALA A 7 -0.37 -0.37 -18.62
C ALA A 7 -1.69 0.34 -18.95
N GLN A 8 -2.77 -0.42 -19.15
CA GLN A 8 -4.10 0.16 -19.41
C GLN A 8 -4.66 0.93 -18.20
N ILE A 9 -4.37 0.48 -16.97
CA ILE A 9 -4.75 1.21 -15.76
C ILE A 9 -4.03 2.56 -15.70
N HIS A 10 -2.74 2.62 -16.01
CA HIS A 10 -2.01 3.89 -16.11
C HIS A 10 -2.58 4.83 -17.19
N GLU A 11 -3.02 4.30 -18.32
CA GLU A 11 -3.70 5.10 -19.36
C GLU A 11 -5.04 5.64 -18.85
N LEU A 12 -5.79 4.87 -18.08
CA LEU A 12 -7.05 5.33 -17.46
C LEU A 12 -6.81 6.46 -16.46
N ASP A 13 -5.76 6.37 -15.62
CA ASP A 13 -5.38 7.45 -14.71
C ASP A 13 -5.04 8.72 -15.47
N LYS A 14 -4.20 8.60 -16.50
CA LYS A 14 -3.83 9.72 -17.36
C LYS A 14 -5.05 10.35 -18.02
N TYR A 15 -5.94 9.51 -18.57
CA TYR A 15 -7.20 9.98 -19.18
C TYR A 15 -8.05 10.75 -18.15
N THR A 16 -8.17 10.22 -16.92
CA THR A 16 -8.92 10.88 -15.85
C THR A 16 -8.33 12.24 -15.48
N ILE A 17 -6.99 12.32 -15.34
CA ILE A 17 -6.30 13.58 -15.04
C ILE A 17 -6.54 14.63 -16.12
N GLU A 18 -6.52 14.22 -17.39
CA GLU A 18 -6.71 15.13 -18.53
C GLU A 18 -8.17 15.60 -18.73
N HIS A 19 -9.16 14.72 -18.46
CA HIS A 19 -10.57 14.98 -18.78
C HIS A 19 -11.41 15.44 -17.58
N GLU A 20 -11.03 15.10 -16.34
CA GLU A 20 -11.67 15.64 -15.14
C GLU A 20 -10.98 16.89 -14.57
N PRO A 21 -10.10 17.56 -15.28
CA PRO A 21 -9.03 18.49 -14.88
C PRO A 21 -8.63 18.37 -13.38
N ILE A 22 -8.25 17.16 -12.98
CA ILE A 22 -7.79 16.86 -11.63
C ILE A 22 -6.28 16.60 -11.64
N SER A 23 -5.54 17.12 -10.67
CA SER A 23 -4.11 16.77 -10.54
C SER A 23 -3.93 15.33 -10.08
N SER A 24 -2.80 14.69 -10.44
CA SER A 24 -2.42 13.35 -9.95
C SER A 24 -2.51 13.26 -8.43
N LEU A 25 -1.99 14.25 -7.72
CA LEU A 25 -2.02 14.33 -6.27
C LEU A 25 -3.45 14.40 -5.70
N ASN A 26 -4.38 15.08 -6.37
CA ASN A 26 -5.79 15.15 -5.95
C ASN A 26 -6.55 13.87 -6.31
N LEU A 27 -6.18 13.20 -7.40
CA LEU A 27 -6.71 11.89 -7.75
C LEU A 27 -6.30 10.85 -6.69
N MET A 28 -5.03 10.85 -6.28
CA MET A 28 -4.52 10.03 -5.17
C MET A 28 -5.22 10.36 -3.83
N GLU A 29 -5.46 11.63 -3.54
CA GLU A 29 -6.23 12.04 -2.35
C GLU A 29 -7.67 11.51 -2.36
N ARG A 30 -8.33 11.51 -3.53
CA ARG A 30 -9.66 10.93 -3.72
C ARG A 30 -9.66 9.41 -3.47
N ALA A 31 -8.65 8.71 -4.00
CA ALA A 31 -8.46 7.28 -3.75
C ALA A 31 -8.20 6.99 -2.27
N ALA A 32 -7.29 7.73 -1.64
CA ALA A 32 -6.96 7.57 -0.23
C ALA A 32 -8.17 7.77 0.69
N LYS A 33 -9.05 8.74 0.41
CA LYS A 33 -10.30 8.92 1.15
C LYS A 33 -11.24 7.73 1.03
N ALA A 34 -11.32 7.09 -0.13
CA ALA A 34 -12.13 5.88 -0.32
C ALA A 34 -11.53 4.68 0.45
N LEU A 35 -10.21 4.52 0.39
CA LEU A 35 -9.49 3.50 1.14
C LEU A 35 -9.65 3.67 2.65
N THR A 36 -9.50 4.91 3.15
CA THR A 36 -9.68 5.23 4.57
C THR A 36 -11.07 4.85 5.06
N ARG A 37 -12.13 5.24 4.34
CA ARG A 37 -13.51 4.87 4.68
C ARG A 37 -13.71 3.36 4.75
N ALA A 38 -13.19 2.60 3.77
CA ALA A 38 -13.29 1.14 3.77
C ALA A 38 -12.56 0.51 4.97
N ILE A 39 -11.45 1.10 5.41
CA ILE A 39 -10.73 0.66 6.63
C ILE A 39 -11.58 0.98 7.88
N GLU A 40 -12.18 2.14 7.96
CA GLU A 40 -12.99 2.58 9.10
C GLU A 40 -14.30 1.78 9.27
N GLU A 41 -14.80 1.17 8.21
CA GLU A 41 -15.94 0.25 8.26
C GLU A 41 -15.61 -1.04 9.03
N GLU A 42 -14.34 -1.47 9.01
CA GLU A 42 -13.88 -2.74 9.60
C GLU A 42 -13.14 -2.56 10.94
N TRP A 43 -12.42 -1.46 11.12
CA TRP A 43 -11.58 -1.18 12.30
C TRP A 43 -11.89 0.17 12.91
N THR A 44 -12.04 0.20 14.23
CA THR A 44 -12.24 1.46 14.96
C THR A 44 -10.91 2.16 15.27
N ASN A 45 -10.95 3.44 15.62
CA ASN A 45 -9.77 4.24 15.96
C ASN A 45 -9.05 3.81 17.27
N ARG A 46 -9.54 2.77 17.94
CA ARG A 46 -8.84 2.12 19.06
C ARG A 46 -7.79 1.12 18.56
N THR A 47 -7.86 0.72 17.30
CA THR A 47 -6.92 -0.20 16.67
C THR A 47 -5.61 0.54 16.36
N PRO A 48 -4.47 0.13 16.92
CA PRO A 48 -3.18 0.70 16.54
C PRO A 48 -2.85 0.33 15.10
N VAL A 49 -2.39 1.30 14.31
CA VAL A 49 -2.08 1.14 12.88
C VAL A 49 -0.58 1.26 12.63
N VAL A 50 -0.04 0.32 11.87
CA VAL A 50 1.33 0.35 11.37
C VAL A 50 1.29 0.36 9.84
N VAL A 51 1.86 1.38 9.23
CA VAL A 51 1.88 1.56 7.78
C VAL A 51 3.28 1.32 7.25
N PHE A 52 3.41 0.39 6.31
CA PHE A 52 4.63 0.16 5.55
C PHE A 52 4.45 0.72 4.14
N ALA A 53 5.10 1.84 3.85
CA ALA A 53 5.00 2.54 2.59
C ALA A 53 6.27 2.35 1.74
N GLY A 54 6.10 2.04 0.46
CA GLY A 54 7.18 2.00 -0.51
C GLY A 54 7.47 3.39 -1.12
N PRO A 55 8.50 3.50 -1.99
CA PRO A 55 8.91 4.78 -2.56
C PRO A 55 8.06 5.24 -3.75
N GLY A 56 7.20 4.38 -4.27
CA GLY A 56 6.34 4.63 -5.43
C GLY A 56 4.98 5.24 -5.08
N ASN A 57 4.07 5.25 -6.07
CA ASN A 57 2.72 5.81 -5.90
C ASN A 57 1.89 5.03 -4.88
N ASN A 58 2.02 3.70 -4.81
CA ASN A 58 1.34 2.91 -3.77
C ASN A 58 1.74 3.34 -2.35
N GLY A 59 3.04 3.66 -2.15
CA GLY A 59 3.50 4.30 -0.92
C GLY A 59 2.90 5.68 -0.70
N GLY A 60 2.71 6.46 -1.78
CA GLY A 60 2.01 7.74 -1.74
C GLY A 60 0.56 7.61 -1.24
N ASP A 61 -0.18 6.61 -1.76
CA ASP A 61 -1.53 6.28 -1.30
C ASP A 61 -1.52 5.89 0.19
N ALA A 62 -0.57 5.03 0.61
CA ALA A 62 -0.43 4.61 2.00
C ALA A 62 -0.12 5.77 2.96
N LEU A 63 0.73 6.74 2.54
CA LEU A 63 1.02 7.95 3.32
C LEU A 63 -0.20 8.85 3.44
N ALA A 64 -1.00 8.97 2.37
CA ALA A 64 -2.24 9.74 2.40
C ALA A 64 -3.27 9.09 3.33
N VAL A 65 -3.45 7.76 3.24
CA VAL A 65 -4.31 6.98 4.17
C VAL A 65 -3.84 7.14 5.61
N ALA A 66 -2.53 7.02 5.87
CA ALA A 66 -1.96 7.21 7.21
C ALA A 66 -2.30 8.60 7.81
N ARG A 67 -2.21 9.65 6.98
CA ARG A 67 -2.58 11.00 7.40
C ARG A 67 -4.07 11.09 7.74
N LEU A 68 -4.95 10.62 6.86
CA LEU A 68 -6.40 10.65 7.04
C LEU A 68 -6.80 9.87 8.31
N LEU A 69 -6.36 8.64 8.48
CA LEU A 69 -6.62 7.87 9.70
C LEU A 69 -6.15 8.61 10.96
N SER A 70 -5.00 9.28 10.91
CA SER A 70 -4.50 10.05 12.05
C SER A 70 -5.36 11.29 12.35
N GLU A 71 -5.95 11.90 11.32
CA GLU A 71 -6.92 12.99 11.45
C GLU A 71 -8.20 12.50 12.13
N ASP A 72 -8.62 11.26 11.87
CA ASP A 72 -9.79 10.59 12.45
C ASP A 72 -9.50 9.88 13.80
N GLY A 73 -8.32 10.15 14.37
CA GLY A 73 -7.96 9.78 15.75
C GLY A 73 -7.30 8.42 15.94
N TYR A 74 -6.90 7.75 14.87
CA TYR A 74 -6.12 6.52 14.97
C TYR A 74 -4.69 6.78 15.44
N GLN A 75 -4.12 5.86 16.22
CA GLN A 75 -2.69 5.84 16.50
C GLN A 75 -1.94 5.22 15.34
N VAL A 76 -1.23 6.04 14.57
CA VAL A 76 -0.57 5.61 13.34
C VAL A 76 0.95 5.72 13.44
N ASN A 77 1.65 4.61 13.20
CA ASN A 77 3.10 4.54 13.02
C ASN A 77 3.41 4.28 11.54
N VAL A 78 4.24 5.10 10.94
CA VAL A 78 4.55 5.03 9.50
C VAL A 78 6.03 4.75 9.28
N TYR A 79 6.31 3.77 8.42
CA TYR A 79 7.65 3.41 7.96
C TYR A 79 7.72 3.55 6.44
N LEU A 80 8.43 4.57 5.97
CA LEU A 80 8.64 4.83 4.54
C LEU A 80 9.99 4.26 4.10
N PHE A 81 9.96 3.27 3.22
CA PHE A 81 11.17 2.64 2.67
C PHE A 81 11.71 3.44 1.49
N ASN A 82 12.73 4.25 1.73
CA ASN A 82 13.39 5.11 0.75
C ASN A 82 14.87 4.74 0.56
N VAL A 83 15.14 3.44 0.41
CA VAL A 83 16.51 2.87 0.34
C VAL A 83 17.35 3.37 -0.83
N HIS A 84 16.73 3.91 -1.87
CA HIS A 84 17.44 4.47 -3.03
C HIS A 84 17.39 6.00 -3.07
N ASN A 85 16.91 6.64 -2.01
CA ASN A 85 16.71 8.10 -1.91
C ASN A 85 15.96 8.68 -3.14
N LYS A 86 14.94 7.96 -3.61
CA LYS A 86 14.14 8.33 -4.78
C LYS A 86 12.67 7.97 -4.54
N LEU A 87 11.85 8.98 -4.34
CA LEU A 87 10.40 8.87 -4.22
C LEU A 87 9.72 9.30 -5.53
N SER A 88 8.53 8.75 -5.81
CA SER A 88 7.67 9.35 -6.84
C SER A 88 7.24 10.75 -6.40
N ALA A 89 6.84 11.58 -7.35
CA ALA A 89 6.43 12.97 -7.07
C ALA A 89 5.26 13.02 -6.05
N ASP A 90 4.25 12.16 -6.25
CA ASP A 90 3.08 12.11 -5.38
C ASP A 90 3.40 11.50 -4.00
N CYS A 91 4.31 10.51 -3.93
CA CYS A 91 4.80 9.98 -2.66
C CYS A 91 5.55 11.06 -1.86
N ALA A 92 6.43 11.82 -2.51
CA ALA A 92 7.15 12.93 -1.87
C ALA A 92 6.19 14.03 -1.37
N ALA A 93 5.18 14.38 -2.17
CA ALA A 93 4.15 15.35 -1.77
C ALA A 93 3.32 14.87 -0.58
N ASN A 94 2.90 13.59 -0.57
CA ASN A 94 2.16 13.03 0.57
C ASN A 94 3.04 12.85 1.81
N LYS A 95 4.33 12.51 1.67
CA LYS A 95 5.28 12.56 2.79
C LYS A 95 5.31 13.94 3.43
N LYS A 96 5.40 15.01 2.63
CA LYS A 96 5.39 16.38 3.13
C LYS A 96 4.10 16.70 3.89
N ARG A 97 2.93 16.41 3.29
CA ARG A 97 1.62 16.61 3.92
C ARG A 97 1.48 15.85 5.25
N LEU A 98 1.94 14.60 5.29
CA LEU A 98 1.91 13.76 6.49
C LEU A 98 2.75 14.37 7.63
N LEU A 99 3.96 14.85 7.32
CA LEU A 99 4.85 15.45 8.31
C LEU A 99 4.34 16.81 8.80
N GLU A 100 3.69 17.59 7.93
CA GLU A 100 3.06 18.87 8.30
C GLU A 100 1.89 18.67 9.28
N ALA A 101 1.15 17.58 9.16
CA ALA A 101 0.04 17.25 10.06
C ALA A 101 0.50 16.94 11.51
N LYS A 102 1.74 16.49 11.72
CA LYS A 102 2.37 16.23 13.03
C LYS A 102 1.57 15.26 13.94
N ARG A 103 0.80 14.35 13.35
CA ARG A 103 -0.10 13.45 14.11
C ARG A 103 0.34 11.99 14.11
N VAL A 104 1.40 11.66 13.37
CA VAL A 104 1.90 10.29 13.23
C VAL A 104 3.31 10.16 13.76
N LYS A 105 3.66 8.96 14.22
CA LYS A 105 5.07 8.60 14.42
C LYS A 105 5.65 8.14 13.09
N PHE A 106 6.60 8.87 12.56
CA PHE A 106 7.16 8.66 11.22
C PHE A 106 8.64 8.24 11.28
N THR A 107 8.98 7.21 10.53
CA THR A 107 10.36 6.73 10.34
C THR A 107 10.64 6.57 8.86
N GLU A 108 11.69 7.20 8.35
CA GLU A 108 12.19 6.95 7.01
C GLU A 108 13.31 5.91 7.05
N VAL A 109 13.10 4.79 6.34
CA VAL A 109 14.03 3.67 6.29
C VAL A 109 14.91 3.81 5.06
N VAL A 110 16.18 4.13 5.27
CA VAL A 110 17.17 4.33 4.19
C VAL A 110 18.26 3.25 4.14
N LEU A 111 18.45 2.53 5.24
CA LEU A 111 19.45 1.47 5.38
C LEU A 111 18.89 0.32 6.25
N ASN A 112 19.59 -0.04 7.31
CA ASN A 112 19.15 -1.07 8.24
C ASN A 112 17.87 -0.64 8.94
N PHE A 113 16.96 -1.59 9.11
CA PHE A 113 15.67 -1.38 9.74
C PHE A 113 15.39 -2.49 10.75
N ASP A 114 15.05 -2.08 11.95
CA ASP A 114 14.55 -2.96 12.99
C ASP A 114 13.02 -2.80 13.03
N PRO A 115 12.26 -3.83 12.58
CA PRO A 115 10.83 -3.71 12.44
C PRO A 115 10.13 -3.64 13.82
N PRO A 116 9.03 -2.86 13.93
CA PRO A 116 8.26 -2.80 15.16
C PRO A 116 7.58 -4.13 15.44
N GLN A 117 7.33 -4.42 16.70
CA GLN A 117 6.54 -5.59 17.08
C GLN A 117 5.10 -5.45 16.52
N LEU A 118 4.61 -6.49 15.86
CA LEU A 118 3.27 -6.56 15.26
C LEU A 118 2.41 -7.55 16.06
N GLU A 119 1.59 -7.03 16.95
CA GLU A 119 0.73 -7.82 17.84
C GLU A 119 -0.63 -8.12 17.20
N ALA A 120 -1.36 -9.10 17.75
CA ALA A 120 -2.68 -9.53 17.25
C ALA A 120 -3.75 -8.41 17.17
N GLY A 121 -3.61 -7.34 17.96
CA GLY A 121 -4.52 -6.19 17.91
C GLY A 121 -4.10 -5.10 16.93
N THR A 122 -2.98 -5.28 16.21
CA THR A 122 -2.45 -4.28 15.30
C THR A 122 -3.04 -4.46 13.90
N LEU A 123 -3.37 -3.34 13.25
CA LEU A 123 -3.65 -3.28 11.82
C LEU A 123 -2.40 -2.86 11.06
N VAL A 124 -1.92 -3.71 10.16
CA VAL A 124 -0.86 -3.40 9.21
C VAL A 124 -1.47 -2.92 7.91
N ILE A 125 -1.03 -1.77 7.42
CA ILE A 125 -1.35 -1.29 6.07
C ILE A 125 -0.12 -1.53 5.19
N ASP A 126 -0.27 -2.44 4.23
CA ASP A 126 0.71 -2.75 3.21
C ASP A 126 0.53 -1.82 2.01
N GLY A 127 1.44 -0.86 1.87
CA GLY A 127 1.58 0.05 0.74
C GLY A 127 2.99 0.01 0.15
N LEU A 128 3.71 -1.11 0.29
CA LEU A 128 5.09 -1.22 -0.21
C LEU A 128 5.15 -1.19 -1.74
N PHE A 129 4.35 -2.04 -2.41
CA PHE A 129 4.30 -2.13 -3.87
C PHE A 129 2.86 -2.39 -4.33
N GLY A 130 2.46 -1.74 -5.41
CA GLY A 130 1.18 -1.95 -6.09
C GLY A 130 1.38 -2.49 -7.51
N SER A 131 0.50 -2.10 -8.43
CA SER A 131 0.44 -2.56 -9.82
C SER A 131 1.70 -2.32 -10.67
N GLY A 132 2.64 -1.51 -10.19
CA GLY A 132 3.92 -1.27 -10.87
C GLY A 132 5.00 -2.32 -10.62
N LEU A 133 4.75 -3.33 -9.78
CA LEU A 133 5.73 -4.39 -9.51
C LEU A 133 5.85 -5.33 -10.73
N ASN A 134 7.07 -5.51 -11.23
CA ASN A 134 7.35 -6.29 -12.45
C ASN A 134 8.41 -7.38 -12.26
N LYS A 135 8.82 -7.65 -11.04
CA LYS A 135 9.76 -8.72 -10.69
C LYS A 135 9.53 -9.19 -9.26
N PRO A 136 9.89 -10.45 -8.93
CA PRO A 136 9.79 -10.97 -7.57
C PRO A 136 10.54 -10.10 -6.56
N LEU A 137 9.97 -9.95 -5.36
CA LEU A 137 10.63 -9.24 -4.27
C LEU A 137 11.84 -10.02 -3.76
N ALA A 138 12.90 -9.28 -3.43
CA ALA A 138 14.15 -9.82 -2.90
C ALA A 138 14.72 -8.93 -1.78
N GLY A 139 15.78 -9.40 -1.11
CA GLY A 139 16.49 -8.63 -0.09
C GLY A 139 15.60 -8.17 1.06
N GLY A 140 15.76 -6.92 1.48
CA GLY A 140 15.06 -6.34 2.63
C GLY A 140 13.53 -6.33 2.48
N PHE A 141 13.00 -6.09 1.28
CA PHE A 141 11.56 -6.13 1.05
C PHE A 141 10.98 -7.54 1.18
N ALA A 142 11.69 -8.56 0.69
CA ALA A 142 11.27 -9.95 0.89
C ALA A 142 11.33 -10.35 2.38
N ALA A 143 12.31 -9.86 3.14
CA ALA A 143 12.40 -10.06 4.58
C ALA A 143 11.21 -9.39 5.31
N MET A 144 10.84 -8.16 4.92
CA MET A 144 9.68 -7.46 5.48
C MET A 144 8.36 -8.19 5.21
N VAL A 145 8.16 -8.67 3.99
CA VAL A 145 6.97 -9.47 3.65
C VAL A 145 6.88 -10.72 4.54
N LYS A 146 7.98 -11.45 4.71
CA LYS A 146 8.01 -12.63 5.59
C LYS A 146 7.74 -12.27 7.05
N TYR A 147 8.30 -11.16 7.52
CA TYR A 147 8.07 -10.67 8.87
C TYR A 147 6.58 -10.35 9.10
N ILE A 148 5.96 -9.61 8.19
CA ILE A 148 4.53 -9.28 8.26
C ILE A 148 3.68 -10.56 8.23
N ASN A 149 3.94 -11.47 7.30
CA ASN A 149 3.20 -12.73 7.16
C ASN A 149 3.33 -13.67 8.37
N GLN A 150 4.40 -13.53 9.17
CA GLN A 150 4.63 -14.32 10.40
C GLN A 150 4.03 -13.66 11.64
N SER A 151 3.59 -12.43 11.55
CA SER A 151 2.97 -11.71 12.67
C SER A 151 1.54 -12.17 12.92
N ALA A 152 1.01 -11.81 14.07
CA ALA A 152 -0.40 -12.02 14.41
C ALA A 152 -1.29 -10.82 14.03
N ALA A 153 -0.74 -9.78 13.42
CA ALA A 153 -1.45 -8.58 13.02
C ALA A 153 -2.42 -8.86 11.86
N LYS A 154 -3.47 -8.04 11.76
CA LYS A 154 -4.33 -8.01 10.58
C LYS A 154 -3.70 -7.17 9.49
N VAL A 155 -3.81 -7.60 8.24
CA VAL A 155 -3.14 -6.95 7.10
C VAL A 155 -4.14 -6.47 6.06
N VAL A 156 -4.12 -5.17 5.79
CA VAL A 156 -4.82 -4.56 4.66
C VAL A 156 -3.80 -4.17 3.59
N SER A 157 -3.90 -4.71 2.39
CA SER A 157 -3.07 -4.32 1.26
C SER A 157 -3.77 -3.27 0.40
N ILE A 158 -3.05 -2.20 0.09
CA ILE A 158 -3.50 -1.17 -0.84
C ILE A 158 -3.17 -1.61 -2.27
N ASP A 159 -4.15 -1.53 -3.14
CA ASP A 159 -4.14 -1.87 -4.56
C ASP A 159 -3.93 -3.36 -4.86
N ILE A 160 -2.79 -3.93 -4.52
CA ILE A 160 -2.41 -5.34 -4.69
C ILE A 160 -1.52 -5.73 -3.51
N PRO A 161 -1.64 -6.95 -2.94
CA PRO A 161 -0.70 -7.42 -1.93
C PRO A 161 0.75 -7.34 -2.42
N SER A 162 1.60 -6.68 -1.65
CA SER A 162 2.99 -6.46 -2.06
C SER A 162 3.70 -7.79 -2.32
N GLY A 163 4.38 -7.85 -3.45
CA GLY A 163 5.00 -9.08 -3.96
C GLY A 163 4.18 -9.79 -5.03
N LEU A 164 2.86 -9.58 -5.11
CA LEU A 164 2.02 -10.10 -6.18
C LEU A 164 2.14 -9.18 -7.42
N MET A 165 2.42 -9.73 -8.58
CA MET A 165 2.47 -8.99 -9.84
C MET A 165 1.09 -8.99 -10.51
N THR A 166 0.79 -7.92 -11.24
CA THR A 166 -0.54 -7.64 -11.80
C THR A 166 -1.02 -8.72 -12.77
N GLU A 167 -0.11 -9.32 -13.54
CA GLU A 167 -0.44 -10.24 -14.63
C GLU A 167 0.18 -11.62 -14.39
N ASP A 168 1.44 -11.82 -14.74
CA ASP A 168 2.11 -13.12 -14.68
C ASP A 168 2.88 -13.32 -13.38
N ASN A 169 2.51 -14.36 -12.64
CA ASN A 169 3.16 -14.78 -11.39
C ASN A 169 3.80 -16.17 -11.50
N SER A 170 3.91 -16.74 -12.71
CA SER A 170 4.41 -18.11 -12.92
C SER A 170 5.85 -18.32 -12.42
N TYR A 171 6.66 -17.27 -12.43
CA TYR A 171 8.04 -17.26 -11.95
C TYR A 171 8.23 -16.52 -10.62
N ASN A 172 7.13 -16.18 -9.93
CA ASN A 172 7.17 -15.42 -8.70
C ASN A 172 7.62 -16.28 -7.51
N ILE A 173 8.16 -15.62 -6.49
CA ILE A 173 8.53 -16.24 -5.23
C ILE A 173 7.37 -16.10 -4.25
N HIS A 174 6.52 -17.11 -4.18
CA HIS A 174 5.27 -17.13 -3.39
C HIS A 174 5.48 -16.78 -1.91
N ALA A 175 6.62 -17.15 -1.31
CA ALA A 175 6.97 -16.81 0.07
C ALA A 175 7.23 -15.30 0.29
N ASN A 176 7.41 -14.54 -0.79
CA ASN A 176 7.69 -13.11 -0.78
C ASN A 176 6.46 -12.27 -1.18
N ILE A 177 5.26 -12.83 -1.06
CA ILE A 177 3.98 -12.17 -1.32
C ILE A 177 3.25 -11.98 0.02
N ILE A 178 2.75 -10.77 0.26
CA ILE A 178 1.89 -10.48 1.43
C ILE A 178 0.63 -11.35 1.37
N ARG A 179 0.25 -11.91 2.52
CA ARG A 179 -1.05 -12.54 2.74
C ARG A 179 -1.94 -11.55 3.46
N ALA A 180 -2.74 -10.82 2.70
CA ALA A 180 -3.65 -9.85 3.26
C ALA A 180 -4.88 -10.53 3.88
N ASP A 181 -5.46 -9.91 4.91
CA ASP A 181 -6.82 -10.22 5.39
C ASP A 181 -7.86 -9.47 4.56
N LEU A 182 -7.46 -8.35 3.93
CA LEU A 182 -8.29 -7.55 3.03
C LEU A 182 -7.42 -6.85 1.99
N THR A 183 -7.81 -6.91 0.73
CA THR A 183 -7.19 -6.14 -0.35
C THR A 183 -8.13 -5.07 -0.88
N LEU A 184 -7.73 -3.81 -0.75
CA LEU A 184 -8.48 -2.66 -1.26
C LEU A 184 -7.90 -2.22 -2.59
N THR A 185 -8.44 -2.77 -3.67
CA THR A 185 -7.94 -2.49 -5.02
C THR A 185 -8.51 -1.21 -5.59
N LEU A 186 -7.66 -0.44 -6.28
CA LEU A 186 -8.03 0.83 -6.89
C LEU A 186 -8.57 0.62 -8.31
N GLN A 187 -9.59 1.39 -8.69
CA GLN A 187 -10.29 1.41 -9.99
C GLN A 187 -10.88 0.06 -10.41
N GLN A 188 -10.04 -0.88 -10.84
CA GLN A 188 -10.46 -2.15 -11.43
C GLN A 188 -9.73 -3.33 -10.81
N LYS A 189 -10.38 -4.50 -10.79
CA LYS A 189 -9.71 -5.76 -10.45
C LYS A 189 -8.60 -6.06 -11.44
N LYS A 190 -7.45 -6.49 -10.93
CA LYS A 190 -6.29 -6.87 -11.73
C LYS A 190 -6.40 -8.35 -12.13
N LEU A 191 -5.71 -8.74 -13.20
CA LEU A 191 -5.75 -10.11 -13.71
C LEU A 191 -5.31 -11.13 -12.64
N CYS A 192 -4.25 -10.81 -11.88
CA CYS A 192 -3.76 -11.67 -10.80
C CYS A 192 -4.83 -12.01 -9.75
N MET A 193 -5.79 -11.13 -9.51
CA MET A 193 -6.88 -11.33 -8.54
C MET A 193 -7.94 -12.33 -9.04
N MET A 194 -7.92 -12.67 -10.33
CA MET A 194 -8.85 -13.63 -10.93
C MET A 194 -8.28 -15.06 -10.96
N MET A 195 -7.00 -15.22 -10.66
CA MET A 195 -6.32 -16.52 -10.67
C MET A 195 -6.55 -17.25 -9.34
N ALA A 196 -6.97 -18.53 -9.44
CA ALA A 196 -7.28 -19.34 -8.26
C ALA A 196 -6.10 -19.45 -7.29
N ASP A 197 -4.89 -19.62 -7.82
CA ASP A 197 -3.67 -19.77 -7.02
C ASP A 197 -3.32 -18.54 -6.18
N ASN A 198 -3.84 -17.37 -6.58
CA ASN A 198 -3.56 -16.10 -5.92
C ASN A 198 -4.60 -15.72 -4.85
N GLN A 199 -5.73 -16.44 -4.76
CA GLN A 199 -6.79 -16.13 -3.79
C GLN A 199 -6.28 -16.13 -2.34
N GLN A 200 -5.31 -16.96 -2.03
CA GLN A 200 -4.69 -17.06 -0.71
C GLN A 200 -3.96 -15.81 -0.24
N TYR A 201 -3.75 -14.82 -1.13
CA TYR A 201 -3.04 -13.57 -0.82
C TYR A 201 -4.00 -12.38 -0.66
N LEU A 202 -5.25 -12.52 -1.09
CA LEU A 202 -6.16 -11.37 -1.29
C LEU A 202 -7.00 -11.00 -0.05
N GLY A 203 -7.32 -11.98 0.78
CA GLY A 203 -8.25 -11.82 1.88
C GLY A 203 -9.72 -11.94 1.53
#